data_df068a54f618a1908d4781c2c31b666e
#
_entry.id   df068a54f618a1908d4781c2c31b666e
#
_cell.length_a   1.000
_cell.length_b   1.000
_cell.length_c   1.000
_cell.angle_alpha   90.00
_cell.angle_beta   90.00
_cell.angle_gamma   90.00
#
_symmetry.space_group_name_H-M   'P 1'
#
loop_
_entity.id
_entity.type
_entity.pdbx_description
1 polymer ?
#
loop_
_entity_poly.entity_id
_entity_poly.type
_entity_poly.pdbx_seq_one_letter_code
_entity_poly.pdbx_strand_id
1 'polypeptide(L)'
;MIANRAWVLLPSGRRLDLLNPDRQAWTDHDLAVGLSRTYRWAGYSAWDLPLSVAQHSLTVLAIRQGSPGPDLTPPEALRELLHDAEEALLGGWDPITPLKSHLGPGFDALVQRLQAAVAERYQLPAWTAASYALHKHADRLAAASEAFHVAGWSRQAMRESLGITLEPLADDPLPVPGGMRLGTVAAQSGGASVPHPHERVADGLEPRWRREGVVSCTPPLSRDRSR
;
A
#
# COMPACT_ATOMS: atom_id res chain seq x y z
N MET A 1 16.62 -34.18 3.47
CA MET A 1 15.40 -33.37 3.39
C MET A 1 15.81 -31.95 3.04
N ILE A 2 15.36 -31.42 1.91
CA ILE A 2 15.54 -29.99 1.58
C ILE A 2 14.70 -29.23 2.60
N ALA A 3 15.34 -28.36 3.40
CA ALA A 3 14.64 -27.52 4.33
C ALA A 3 13.62 -26.65 3.53
N ASN A 4 12.37 -26.68 3.94
CA ASN A 4 11.31 -25.87 3.34
C ASN A 4 11.60 -24.40 3.64
N ARG A 5 12.21 -23.67 2.68
CA ARG A 5 12.63 -22.27 2.83
C ARG A 5 11.91 -21.42 1.79
N ALA A 6 11.52 -20.20 2.19
CA ALA A 6 10.85 -19.24 1.32
C ALA A 6 11.86 -18.20 0.84
N TRP A 7 12.55 -18.50 -0.27
CA TRP A 7 13.56 -17.62 -0.86
C TRP A 7 12.98 -16.66 -1.89
N VAL A 8 13.38 -15.41 -1.78
CA VAL A 8 13.14 -14.37 -2.80
C VAL A 8 14.49 -13.94 -3.39
N LEU A 9 14.56 -13.80 -4.71
CA LEU A 9 15.68 -13.21 -5.41
C LEU A 9 15.43 -11.71 -5.57
N LEU A 10 16.33 -10.91 -5.00
CA LEU A 10 16.23 -9.46 -4.99
C LEU A 10 16.88 -8.83 -6.25
N PRO A 11 16.56 -7.57 -6.60
CA PRO A 11 17.16 -6.86 -7.73
C PRO A 11 18.69 -6.84 -7.72
N SER A 12 19.32 -6.79 -6.56
CA SER A 12 20.79 -6.88 -6.40
C SER A 12 21.37 -8.26 -6.71
N GLY A 13 20.55 -9.28 -6.97
CA GLY A 13 20.96 -10.68 -7.09
C GLY A 13 21.14 -11.40 -5.74
N ARG A 14 20.92 -10.73 -4.63
CA ARG A 14 20.93 -11.34 -3.29
C ARG A 14 19.67 -12.18 -3.07
N ARG A 15 19.76 -13.11 -2.13
CA ARG A 15 18.63 -13.98 -1.74
C ARG A 15 18.21 -13.64 -0.33
N LEU A 16 16.91 -13.43 -0.15
CA LEU A 16 16.28 -13.23 1.15
C LEU A 16 15.46 -14.46 1.51
N ASP A 17 15.75 -15.06 2.68
CA ASP A 17 14.89 -16.09 3.28
C ASP A 17 13.82 -15.42 4.13
N LEU A 18 12.57 -15.44 3.67
CA LEU A 18 11.46 -14.80 4.37
C LEU A 18 11.15 -15.44 5.73
N LEU A 19 11.48 -16.73 5.89
CA LEU A 19 11.25 -17.43 7.16
C LEU A 19 12.35 -17.17 8.21
N ASN A 20 13.53 -16.75 7.76
CA ASN A 20 14.66 -16.40 8.61
C ASN A 20 15.43 -15.22 7.98
N PRO A 21 14.85 -14.00 7.98
CA PRO A 21 15.42 -12.85 7.31
C PRO A 21 16.72 -12.40 7.98
N ASP A 22 17.82 -12.44 7.24
CA ASP A 22 19.09 -11.83 7.64
C ASP A 22 19.05 -10.34 7.27
N ARG A 23 19.32 -9.46 8.25
CA ARG A 23 19.40 -8.00 8.05
C ARG A 23 20.40 -7.56 6.99
N GLN A 24 21.35 -8.40 6.59
CA GLN A 24 22.30 -8.13 5.53
C GLN A 24 21.86 -8.67 4.15
N ALA A 25 20.71 -9.34 4.07
CA ALA A 25 20.27 -10.02 2.86
C ALA A 25 19.86 -9.06 1.73
N TRP A 26 19.51 -7.82 2.01
CA TRP A 26 19.11 -6.83 1.00
C TRP A 26 20.00 -5.59 1.02
N THR A 27 19.91 -4.78 -0.02
CA THR A 27 20.48 -3.43 -0.10
C THR A 27 19.38 -2.37 0.07
N ASP A 28 19.76 -1.12 0.33
CA ASP A 28 18.78 -0.01 0.40
C ASP A 28 18.08 0.19 -0.96
N HIS A 29 18.78 -0.09 -2.05
CA HIS A 29 18.21 -0.10 -3.40
C HIS A 29 17.14 -1.19 -3.55
N ASP A 30 17.40 -2.41 -3.08
CA ASP A 30 16.41 -3.49 -3.12
C ASP A 30 15.14 -3.10 -2.38
N LEU A 31 15.28 -2.51 -1.18
CA LEU A 31 14.15 -2.06 -0.38
C LEU A 31 13.38 -0.94 -1.09
N ALA A 32 14.08 0.08 -1.61
CA ALA A 32 13.46 1.18 -2.34
C ALA A 32 12.71 0.70 -3.60
N VAL A 33 13.30 -0.23 -4.35
CA VAL A 33 12.64 -0.87 -5.50
C VAL A 33 11.41 -1.64 -5.07
N GLY A 34 11.52 -2.43 -3.99
CA GLY A 34 10.39 -3.18 -3.43
C GLY A 34 9.23 -2.25 -3.04
N LEU A 35 9.49 -1.23 -2.22
CA LEU A 35 8.50 -0.24 -1.80
C LEU A 35 7.84 0.48 -2.98
N SER A 36 8.58 0.82 -4.02
CA SER A 36 8.06 1.49 -5.20
C SER A 36 7.20 0.58 -6.10
N ARG A 37 7.37 -0.74 -6.00
CA ARG A 37 6.67 -1.76 -6.79
C ARG A 37 5.60 -2.52 -6.02
N THR A 38 5.48 -2.29 -4.71
CA THR A 38 4.38 -2.78 -3.90
C THR A 38 3.27 -1.75 -3.99
N TYR A 39 2.09 -2.17 -4.49
CA TYR A 39 1.00 -1.25 -4.73
C TYR A 39 -0.06 -1.34 -3.65
N ARG A 40 -0.47 -0.18 -3.17
CA ARG A 40 -1.61 0.01 -2.27
C ARG A 40 -2.92 -0.29 -3.01
N TRP A 41 -3.98 -0.58 -2.26
CA TRP A 41 -5.33 -0.78 -2.81
C TRP A 41 -5.39 -1.87 -3.89
N ALA A 42 -4.56 -2.92 -3.77
CA ALA A 42 -4.42 -4.00 -4.75
C ALA A 42 -4.07 -3.50 -6.17
N GLY A 43 -3.41 -2.35 -6.29
CA GLY A 43 -3.06 -1.73 -7.55
C GLY A 43 -4.20 -1.02 -8.27
N TYR A 44 -5.42 -1.00 -7.69
CA TYR A 44 -6.53 -0.26 -8.29
C TYR A 44 -6.46 1.21 -7.92
N SER A 45 -6.57 2.07 -8.93
CA SER A 45 -6.45 3.51 -8.80
C SER A 45 -7.38 4.20 -9.79
N ALA A 46 -7.93 5.35 -9.40
CA ALA A 46 -8.58 6.29 -10.32
C ALA A 46 -7.54 7.12 -11.11
N TRP A 47 -6.27 7.06 -10.72
CA TRP A 47 -5.14 7.67 -11.43
C TRP A 47 -4.63 6.74 -12.54
N ASP A 48 -3.84 7.29 -13.47
CA ASP A 48 -3.21 6.51 -14.55
C ASP A 48 -2.22 5.46 -14.01
N LEU A 49 -1.59 5.72 -12.88
CA LEU A 49 -0.65 4.82 -12.23
C LEU A 49 -1.16 4.44 -10.82
N PRO A 50 -0.89 3.20 -10.38
CA PRO A 50 -1.23 2.78 -9.03
C PRO A 50 -0.37 3.48 -7.99
N LEU A 51 -0.93 3.72 -6.80
CA LEU A 51 -0.19 4.24 -5.64
C LEU A 51 0.72 3.17 -5.07
N SER A 52 1.98 3.50 -4.83
CA SER A 52 2.94 2.61 -4.21
C SER A 52 3.02 2.77 -2.69
N VAL A 53 3.51 1.74 -2.00
CA VAL A 53 3.84 1.81 -0.55
C VAL A 53 4.90 2.88 -0.29
N ALA A 54 5.85 3.11 -1.21
CA ALA A 54 6.81 4.21 -1.09
C ALA A 54 6.12 5.58 -1.00
N GLN A 55 5.12 5.84 -1.86
CA GLN A 55 4.35 7.10 -1.82
C GLN A 55 3.54 7.21 -0.53
N HIS A 56 2.89 6.14 -0.08
CA HIS A 56 2.22 6.08 1.22
C HIS A 56 3.17 6.43 2.37
N SER A 57 4.33 5.80 2.44
CA SER A 57 5.33 6.06 3.48
C SER A 57 5.81 7.51 3.51
N LEU A 58 6.00 8.12 2.34
CA LEU A 58 6.33 9.54 2.22
C LEU A 58 5.17 10.43 2.69
N THR A 59 3.93 10.08 2.36
CA THR A 59 2.73 10.80 2.82
C THR A 59 2.62 10.73 4.35
N VAL A 60 2.80 9.55 4.95
CA VAL A 60 2.77 9.37 6.41
C VAL A 60 3.85 10.22 7.07
N LEU A 61 5.09 10.19 6.55
CA LEU A 61 6.18 11.02 7.07
C LEU A 61 5.85 12.52 6.97
N ALA A 62 5.33 13.00 5.85
CA ALA A 62 4.95 14.40 5.65
C ALA A 62 3.86 14.83 6.64
N ILE A 63 2.83 14.01 6.85
CA ILE A 63 1.78 14.26 7.85
C ILE A 63 2.39 14.33 9.25
N ARG A 64 3.30 13.41 9.60
CA ARG A 64 3.97 13.40 10.91
C ARG A 64 4.81 14.65 11.14
N GLN A 65 5.54 15.11 10.13
CA GLN A 65 6.35 16.35 10.20
C GLN A 65 5.48 17.61 10.28
N GLY A 66 4.31 17.62 9.65
CA GLY A 66 3.35 18.73 9.72
C GLY A 66 2.42 18.71 10.93
N SER A 67 2.45 17.65 11.74
CA SER A 67 1.56 17.51 12.90
C SER A 67 2.08 18.29 14.12
N PRO A 68 1.21 18.81 14.99
CA PRO A 68 1.62 19.42 16.25
C PRO A 68 2.42 18.42 17.12
N GLY A 69 3.51 18.89 17.71
CA GLY A 69 4.35 18.09 18.59
C GLY A 69 5.84 18.38 18.42
N PRO A 70 6.72 17.63 19.07
CA PRO A 70 8.16 17.78 18.88
C PRO A 70 8.54 17.32 17.47
N ASP A 71 9.56 17.98 16.91
CA ASP A 71 10.16 17.59 15.64
C ASP A 71 10.70 16.16 15.73
N LEU A 72 10.56 15.42 14.61
CA LEU A 72 11.14 14.09 14.52
C LEU A 72 12.66 14.17 14.42
N THR A 73 13.36 13.43 15.25
CA THR A 73 14.78 13.17 15.03
C THR A 73 15.01 12.38 13.74
N PRO A 74 16.20 12.44 13.10
CA PRO A 74 16.46 11.67 11.89
C PRO A 74 16.17 10.16 12.01
N PRO A 75 16.52 9.45 13.13
CA PRO A 75 16.13 8.06 13.30
C PRO A 75 14.62 7.84 13.42
N GLU A 76 13.89 8.76 14.06
CA GLU A 76 12.43 8.70 14.14
C GLU A 76 11.78 8.93 12.79
N ALA A 77 12.26 9.91 12.02
CA ALA A 77 11.80 10.12 10.64
C ALA A 77 12.05 8.91 9.75
N LEU A 78 13.21 8.24 9.90
CA LEU A 78 13.50 7.00 9.19
C LEU A 78 12.56 5.87 9.61
N ARG A 79 12.22 5.77 10.90
CA ARG A 79 11.23 4.80 11.41
C ARG A 79 9.83 5.04 10.81
N GLU A 80 9.39 6.31 10.73
CA GLU A 80 8.12 6.67 10.07
C GLU A 80 8.14 6.28 8.59
N LEU A 81 9.26 6.52 7.90
CA LEU A 81 9.42 6.17 6.48
C LEU A 81 9.42 4.67 6.22
N LEU A 82 9.93 3.86 7.15
CA LEU A 82 10.12 2.42 6.99
C LEU A 82 9.05 1.59 7.74
N HIS A 83 7.93 2.20 8.15
CA HIS A 83 6.91 1.52 8.96
C HIS A 83 6.26 0.30 8.26
N ASP A 84 6.17 0.32 6.93
CA ASP A 84 5.64 -0.76 6.08
C ASP A 84 6.75 -1.39 5.20
N ALA A 85 8.02 -1.32 5.64
CA ALA A 85 9.14 -1.83 4.85
C ALA A 85 9.11 -3.35 4.63
N GLU A 86 8.47 -4.10 5.52
CA GLU A 86 8.28 -5.54 5.37
C GLU A 86 7.42 -5.91 4.17
N GLU A 87 6.48 -5.05 3.75
CA GLU A 87 5.62 -5.30 2.58
C GLU A 87 6.45 -5.36 1.29
N ALA A 88 7.48 -4.52 1.19
CA ALA A 88 8.44 -4.59 0.10
C ALA A 88 9.19 -5.93 0.05
N LEU A 89 9.57 -6.45 1.23
CA LEU A 89 10.33 -7.69 1.37
C LEU A 89 9.46 -8.93 1.17
N LEU A 90 8.15 -8.83 1.41
CA LEU A 90 7.15 -9.90 1.14
C LEU A 90 6.93 -10.19 -0.34
N GLY A 91 7.61 -9.47 -1.25
CA GLY A 91 7.49 -9.68 -2.69
C GLY A 91 6.37 -8.88 -3.35
N GLY A 92 6.07 -7.71 -2.81
CA GLY A 92 5.13 -6.77 -3.43
C GLY A 92 3.67 -7.03 -3.07
N TRP A 93 3.40 -7.54 -1.89
CA TRP A 93 2.05 -7.78 -1.39
C TRP A 93 1.73 -6.91 -0.18
N ASP A 94 0.78 -5.98 -0.35
CA ASP A 94 0.16 -5.16 0.69
C ASP A 94 -1.30 -5.60 0.87
N PRO A 95 -1.60 -6.52 1.80
CA PRO A 95 -2.97 -6.93 2.08
C PRO A 95 -3.72 -5.82 2.82
N ILE A 96 -4.91 -5.48 2.33
CA ILE A 96 -5.78 -4.49 2.99
C ILE A 96 -6.02 -4.88 4.46
N THR A 97 -6.09 -3.87 5.34
CA THR A 97 -6.20 -4.06 6.80
C THR A 97 -7.28 -5.06 7.23
N PRO A 98 -8.53 -5.03 6.69
CA PRO A 98 -9.54 -6.04 7.05
C PRO A 98 -9.12 -7.47 6.72
N LEU A 99 -8.34 -7.69 5.65
CA LEU A 99 -7.87 -9.02 5.26
C LEU A 99 -6.77 -9.53 6.20
N LYS A 100 -5.89 -8.64 6.70
CA LYS A 100 -4.76 -9.03 7.59
C LYS A 100 -5.23 -9.89 8.75
N SER A 101 -6.36 -9.57 9.38
CA SER A 101 -6.92 -10.33 10.51
C SER A 101 -7.37 -11.77 10.15
N HIS A 102 -7.56 -12.07 8.88
CA HIS A 102 -7.98 -13.39 8.38
C HIS A 102 -6.81 -14.27 7.90
N LEU A 103 -5.58 -13.73 7.83
CA LEU A 103 -4.41 -14.46 7.34
C LEU A 103 -3.78 -15.38 8.38
N GLY A 104 -4.16 -15.21 9.65
CA GLY A 104 -3.79 -16.08 10.76
C GLY A 104 -2.39 -15.84 11.32
N PRO A 105 -2.03 -16.51 12.43
CA PRO A 105 -0.84 -16.23 13.22
C PRO A 105 0.48 -16.50 12.48
N GLY A 106 0.47 -17.34 11.46
CA GLY A 106 1.65 -17.59 10.62
C GLY A 106 2.06 -16.36 9.82
N PHE A 107 1.09 -15.61 9.32
CA PHE A 107 1.34 -14.34 8.63
C PHE A 107 1.85 -13.28 9.62
N ASP A 108 1.22 -13.15 10.78
CA ASP A 108 1.66 -12.19 11.81
C ASP A 108 3.11 -12.45 12.24
N ALA A 109 3.46 -13.72 12.45
CA ALA A 109 4.83 -14.10 12.82
C ALA A 109 5.84 -13.82 11.68
N LEU A 110 5.44 -13.93 10.41
CA LEU A 110 6.27 -13.58 9.26
C LEU A 110 6.52 -12.07 9.21
N VAL A 111 5.45 -11.27 9.29
CA VAL A 111 5.52 -9.81 9.33
C VAL A 111 6.42 -9.32 10.46
N GLN A 112 6.21 -9.83 11.68
CA GLN A 112 7.02 -9.45 12.84
C GLN A 112 8.52 -9.75 12.65
N ARG A 113 8.88 -10.88 12.06
CA ARG A 113 10.29 -11.22 11.77
C ARG A 113 10.92 -10.26 10.77
N LEU A 114 10.20 -9.92 9.71
CA LEU A 114 10.68 -8.96 8.71
C LEU A 114 10.82 -7.56 9.30
N GLN A 115 9.83 -7.10 10.06
CA GLN A 115 9.89 -5.82 10.78
C GLN A 115 11.07 -5.76 11.77
N ALA A 116 11.32 -6.83 12.52
CA ALA A 116 12.46 -6.92 13.41
C ALA A 116 13.81 -6.83 12.65
N ALA A 117 13.93 -7.54 11.54
CA ALA A 117 15.14 -7.49 10.69
C ALA A 117 15.37 -6.09 10.08
N VAL A 118 14.30 -5.40 9.66
CA VAL A 118 14.34 -4.00 9.20
C VAL A 118 14.78 -3.08 10.34
N ALA A 119 14.14 -3.18 11.51
CA ALA A 119 14.46 -2.35 12.67
C ALA A 119 15.92 -2.52 13.10
N GLU A 120 16.44 -3.78 13.11
CA GLU A 120 17.84 -4.06 13.45
C GLU A 120 18.80 -3.51 12.39
N ARG A 121 18.50 -3.68 11.09
CA ARG A 121 19.37 -3.18 10.01
C ARG A 121 19.56 -1.68 10.07
N TYR A 122 18.47 -0.95 10.26
CA TYR A 122 18.45 0.51 10.22
C TYR A 122 18.54 1.16 11.60
N GLN A 123 18.74 0.36 12.64
CA GLN A 123 18.84 0.81 14.06
C GLN A 123 17.66 1.74 14.42
N LEU A 124 16.45 1.36 14.01
CA LEU A 124 15.26 2.16 14.26
C LEU A 124 14.93 2.22 15.74
N PRO A 125 14.63 3.41 16.28
CA PRO A 125 14.25 3.53 17.69
C PRO A 125 12.90 2.83 17.96
N ALA A 126 12.75 2.26 19.13
CA ALA A 126 11.49 1.65 19.54
C ALA A 126 10.35 2.70 19.59
N TRP A 127 9.14 2.24 19.32
CA TRP A 127 7.94 3.05 19.49
C TRP A 127 7.67 3.26 20.99
N THR A 128 7.48 4.49 21.41
CA THR A 128 6.78 4.78 22.67
C THR A 128 5.27 4.76 22.41
N ALA A 129 4.47 4.60 23.46
CA ALA A 129 3.01 4.65 23.31
C ALA A 129 2.54 5.97 22.64
N ALA A 130 3.15 7.10 23.01
CA ALA A 130 2.83 8.40 22.45
C ALA A 130 3.23 8.51 20.97
N SER A 131 4.48 8.14 20.62
CA SER A 131 4.95 8.21 19.23
C SER A 131 4.18 7.24 18.33
N TYR A 132 3.81 6.06 18.84
CA TYR A 132 2.99 5.10 18.10
C TYR A 132 1.57 5.61 17.84
N ALA A 133 0.94 6.26 18.82
CA ALA A 133 -0.39 6.86 18.65
C ALA A 133 -0.38 7.95 17.56
N LEU A 134 0.65 8.81 17.55
CA LEU A 134 0.82 9.83 16.53
C LEU A 134 1.07 9.22 15.14
N HIS A 135 1.94 8.21 15.06
CA HIS A 135 2.16 7.45 13.85
C HIS A 135 0.84 6.85 13.31
N LYS A 136 0.11 6.11 14.15
CA LYS A 136 -1.15 5.48 13.72
C LYS A 136 -2.23 6.49 13.31
N HIS A 137 -2.20 7.70 13.86
CA HIS A 137 -3.08 8.76 13.38
C HIS A 137 -2.68 9.21 11.97
N ALA A 138 -1.40 9.44 11.72
CA ALA A 138 -0.89 9.86 10.41
C ALA A 138 -1.11 8.78 9.34
N ASP A 139 -0.83 7.52 9.66
CA ASP A 139 -1.06 6.36 8.80
C ASP A 139 -2.54 6.24 8.39
N ARG A 140 -3.46 6.33 9.36
CA ARG A 140 -4.91 6.29 9.08
C ARG A 140 -5.39 7.50 8.28
N LEU A 141 -4.81 8.67 8.50
CA LEU A 141 -5.15 9.87 7.74
C LEU A 141 -4.64 9.78 6.31
N ALA A 142 -3.43 9.25 6.10
CA ALA A 142 -2.92 8.91 4.77
C ALA A 142 -3.84 7.91 4.07
N ALA A 143 -4.18 6.80 4.73
CA ALA A 143 -5.08 5.78 4.17
C ALA A 143 -6.49 6.34 3.84
N ALA A 144 -7.04 7.24 4.67
CA ALA A 144 -8.31 7.92 4.38
C ALA A 144 -8.22 8.78 3.11
N SER A 145 -7.12 9.54 2.98
CA SER A 145 -6.87 10.40 1.82
C SER A 145 -6.65 9.58 0.54
N GLU A 146 -5.91 8.49 0.62
CA GLU A 146 -5.70 7.54 -0.48
C GLU A 146 -7.01 6.87 -0.91
N ALA A 147 -7.80 6.38 0.05
CA ALA A 147 -9.10 5.77 -0.25
C ALA A 147 -9.98 6.72 -1.06
N PHE A 148 -10.04 7.99 -0.66
CA PHE A 148 -10.88 8.99 -1.28
C PHE A 148 -10.32 9.48 -2.62
N HIS A 149 -9.06 9.96 -2.63
CA HIS A 149 -8.48 10.64 -3.80
C HIS A 149 -7.91 9.69 -4.84
N VAL A 150 -7.40 8.52 -4.41
CA VAL A 150 -6.69 7.58 -5.28
C VAL A 150 -7.57 6.40 -5.64
N ALA A 151 -8.12 5.70 -4.64
CA ALA A 151 -8.92 4.50 -4.88
C ALA A 151 -10.39 4.81 -5.25
N GLY A 152 -10.83 6.07 -5.15
CA GLY A 152 -12.15 6.51 -5.59
C GLY A 152 -13.30 6.09 -4.67
N TRP A 153 -13.04 5.80 -3.41
CA TRP A 153 -14.07 5.48 -2.44
C TRP A 153 -14.88 6.72 -2.05
N SER A 154 -16.20 6.59 -1.99
CA SER A 154 -17.02 7.64 -1.37
C SER A 154 -16.85 7.64 0.15
N ARG A 155 -17.03 8.80 0.81
CA ARG A 155 -16.98 8.90 2.28
C ARG A 155 -17.94 7.94 2.98
N GLN A 156 -19.12 7.71 2.39
CA GLN A 156 -20.08 6.75 2.93
C GLN A 156 -19.52 5.32 2.85
N ALA A 157 -19.04 4.90 1.69
CA ALA A 157 -18.49 3.55 1.51
C ALA A 157 -17.22 3.32 2.33
N MET A 158 -16.38 4.35 2.53
CA MET A 158 -15.23 4.28 3.44
C MET A 158 -15.65 3.94 4.87
N ARG A 159 -16.70 4.58 5.38
CA ARG A 159 -17.23 4.28 6.72
C ARG A 159 -17.86 2.90 6.81
N GLU A 160 -18.70 2.55 5.84
CA GLU A 160 -19.50 1.32 5.88
C GLU A 160 -18.67 0.06 5.61
N SER A 161 -17.71 0.13 4.67
CA SER A 161 -16.98 -1.04 4.20
C SER A 161 -15.55 -1.14 4.76
N LEU A 162 -14.90 0.00 5.04
CA LEU A 162 -13.50 0.04 5.48
C LEU A 162 -13.36 0.44 6.96
N GLY A 163 -14.44 0.93 7.60
CA GLY A 163 -14.38 1.47 8.96
C GLY A 163 -13.56 2.75 9.07
N ILE A 164 -13.30 3.44 7.94
CA ILE A 164 -12.54 4.68 7.90
C ILE A 164 -13.49 5.85 8.17
N THR A 165 -13.29 6.51 9.31
CA THR A 165 -14.11 7.66 9.76
C THR A 165 -13.37 8.99 9.71
N LEU A 166 -12.05 8.98 9.52
CA LEU A 166 -11.25 10.20 9.38
C LEU A 166 -11.60 10.91 8.07
N GLU A 167 -11.70 12.24 8.14
CA GLU A 167 -11.84 13.04 6.93
C GLU A 167 -10.52 13.05 6.16
N PRO A 168 -10.55 12.82 4.84
CA PRO A 168 -9.37 12.92 3.98
C PRO A 168 -8.75 14.31 4.03
N LEU A 169 -7.44 14.39 3.82
CA LEU A 169 -6.78 15.67 3.60
C LEU A 169 -7.38 16.37 2.38
N ALA A 170 -7.51 17.69 2.47
CA ALA A 170 -7.98 18.51 1.35
C ALA A 170 -6.91 18.60 0.25
N ASP A 171 -5.65 18.71 0.65
CA ASP A 171 -4.50 18.82 -0.23
C ASP A 171 -3.52 17.66 -0.04
N ASP A 172 -2.75 17.35 -1.10
CA ASP A 172 -1.67 16.38 -1.02
C ASP A 172 -0.53 16.95 -0.16
N PRO A 173 -0.11 16.29 0.94
CA PRO A 173 0.96 16.75 1.79
C PRO A 173 2.36 16.59 1.18
N LEU A 174 2.51 15.87 0.07
CA LEU A 174 3.82 15.66 -0.55
C LEU A 174 4.28 16.89 -1.30
N PRO A 175 5.49 17.41 -1.01
CA PRO A 175 6.08 18.47 -1.82
C PRO A 175 6.40 17.92 -3.21
N VAL A 176 5.90 18.60 -4.24
CA VAL A 176 6.11 18.19 -5.63
C VAL A 176 7.38 18.82 -6.17
N PRO A 177 8.47 18.08 -6.44
CA PRO A 177 9.59 18.60 -7.19
C PRO A 177 9.15 19.01 -8.61
N GLY A 178 9.31 20.28 -8.97
CA GLY A 178 9.07 20.77 -10.33
C GLY A 178 7.60 20.95 -10.74
N GLY A 179 6.67 21.02 -9.80
CA GLY A 179 5.25 21.34 -10.11
C GLY A 179 4.45 20.23 -10.78
N MET A 180 4.99 19.04 -10.90
CA MET A 180 4.25 17.87 -11.38
C MET A 180 3.60 17.14 -10.20
N ARG A 181 2.34 17.44 -9.91
CA ARG A 181 1.53 16.66 -8.97
C ARG A 181 1.22 15.32 -9.61
N LEU A 182 1.78 14.23 -9.08
CA LEU A 182 1.34 12.87 -9.40
C LEU A 182 -0.11 12.72 -8.87
N GLY A 183 -1.10 13.09 -9.65
CA GLY A 183 -2.50 12.98 -9.26
C GLY A 183 -3.39 14.17 -9.58
N THR A 184 -2.86 15.33 -10.00
CA THR A 184 -3.68 16.50 -10.33
C THR A 184 -3.77 16.84 -11.82
N VAL A 185 -3.36 15.97 -12.72
CA VAL A 185 -3.58 16.20 -14.17
C VAL A 185 -5.07 16.16 -14.53
N ALA A 186 -5.91 15.54 -13.71
CA ALA A 186 -7.36 15.50 -13.93
C ALA A 186 -8.13 16.71 -13.38
N ALA A 187 -7.56 17.51 -12.47
CA ALA A 187 -8.27 18.60 -11.81
C ALA A 187 -8.02 19.99 -12.41
N GLN A 188 -7.09 20.16 -13.37
CA GLN A 188 -6.76 21.46 -13.96
C GLN A 188 -7.23 21.67 -15.40
N SER A 189 -7.87 20.71 -16.04
CA SER A 189 -8.58 20.96 -17.29
C SER A 189 -9.99 21.46 -16.98
N GLY A 190 -10.10 22.76 -16.79
CA GLY A 190 -11.29 23.62 -16.91
C GLY A 190 -12.66 23.01 -16.55
N GLY A 191 -13.23 23.42 -15.43
CA GLY A 191 -14.65 23.75 -15.27
C GLY A 191 -15.73 22.70 -15.60
N ALA A 192 -15.39 21.44 -15.85
CA ALA A 192 -16.36 20.36 -15.92
C ALA A 192 -16.05 19.37 -14.79
N SER A 193 -16.95 19.27 -13.81
CA SER A 193 -16.93 18.20 -12.83
C SER A 193 -16.90 16.86 -13.57
N VAL A 194 -15.76 16.17 -13.53
CA VAL A 194 -15.70 14.79 -14.01
C VAL A 194 -16.60 13.99 -13.07
N PRO A 195 -17.68 13.35 -13.55
CA PRO A 195 -18.56 12.57 -12.71
C PRO A 195 -17.74 11.46 -12.03
N HIS A 196 -17.94 11.27 -10.74
CA HIS A 196 -17.35 10.17 -9.99
C HIS A 196 -17.60 8.85 -10.75
N PRO A 197 -16.66 7.87 -10.75
CA PRO A 197 -16.87 6.59 -11.44
C PRO A 197 -18.21 5.92 -11.15
N HIS A 198 -18.78 6.15 -9.96
CA HIS A 198 -20.09 5.65 -9.54
C HIS A 198 -21.29 6.34 -10.24
N GLU A 199 -21.14 7.56 -10.73
CA GLU A 199 -22.22 8.25 -11.46
C GLU A 199 -22.32 7.77 -12.93
N ARG A 200 -21.25 7.18 -13.48
CA ARG A 200 -21.25 6.67 -14.87
C ARG A 200 -21.95 5.32 -15.05
N VAL A 201 -22.25 4.60 -13.97
CA VAL A 201 -22.99 3.32 -14.07
C VAL A 201 -24.49 3.55 -14.32
N ALA A 202 -25.01 4.76 -14.07
CA ALA A 202 -26.41 5.09 -14.31
C ALA A 202 -26.76 5.36 -15.79
N ASP A 203 -25.76 5.64 -16.66
CA ASP A 203 -26.00 6.02 -18.05
C ASP A 203 -25.85 4.88 -19.06
N GLY A 204 -25.91 3.62 -18.65
CA GLY A 204 -26.03 2.47 -19.57
C GLY A 204 -24.83 2.21 -20.49
N LEU A 205 -23.67 2.81 -20.25
CA LEU A 205 -22.44 2.55 -21.00
C LEU A 205 -21.70 1.34 -20.40
N GLU A 206 -21.87 0.20 -21.04
CA GLU A 206 -21.09 -1.01 -20.73
C GLU A 206 -19.57 -0.73 -20.85
N PRO A 207 -18.75 -1.20 -19.89
CA PRO A 207 -17.30 -1.05 -19.95
C PRO A 207 -16.71 -1.67 -21.23
N ARG A 208 -15.72 -1.02 -21.81
CA ARG A 208 -15.11 -1.38 -23.11
C ARG A 208 -14.63 -2.83 -23.22
N TRP A 209 -14.19 -3.45 -22.12
CA TRP A 209 -13.75 -4.85 -22.07
C TRP A 209 -14.87 -5.88 -22.31
N ARG A 210 -16.15 -5.53 -22.10
CA ARG A 210 -17.30 -6.38 -22.47
C ARG A 210 -17.61 -6.37 -23.97
N ARG A 211 -17.14 -5.37 -24.70
CA ARG A 211 -17.39 -5.24 -26.14
C ARG A 211 -16.38 -5.99 -27.00
N GLU A 212 -15.23 -6.39 -26.46
CA GLU A 212 -14.14 -7.02 -27.22
C GLU A 212 -14.02 -8.52 -26.97
N GLY A 213 -15.10 -9.22 -26.69
CA GLY A 213 -15.24 -10.69 -26.81
C GLY A 213 -14.05 -11.52 -26.28
N VAL A 214 -13.39 -11.13 -25.18
CA VAL A 214 -12.26 -11.87 -24.64
C VAL A 214 -12.75 -12.98 -23.72
N VAL A 215 -12.79 -14.18 -24.31
CA VAL A 215 -12.68 -15.51 -23.71
C VAL A 215 -13.62 -15.82 -22.54
N SER A 216 -14.71 -16.50 -22.90
CA SER A 216 -15.49 -17.35 -21.99
C SER A 216 -14.60 -18.50 -21.49
N CYS A 217 -14.09 -18.42 -20.26
CA CYS A 217 -13.59 -19.57 -19.54
C CYS A 217 -14.78 -20.35 -18.95
N THR A 218 -15.37 -21.20 -19.74
CA THR A 218 -16.26 -22.26 -19.22
C THR A 218 -15.38 -23.41 -18.75
N PRO A 219 -15.43 -23.82 -17.48
CA PRO A 219 -14.72 -25.02 -17.05
C PRO A 219 -15.30 -26.25 -17.73
N PRO A 220 -14.48 -27.26 -18.10
CA PRO A 220 -14.97 -28.48 -18.70
C PRO A 220 -15.87 -29.23 -17.73
N LEU A 221 -17.04 -29.60 -18.18
CA LEU A 221 -17.95 -30.46 -17.47
C LEU A 221 -17.25 -31.78 -17.10
N SER A 222 -17.31 -32.16 -15.84
CA SER A 222 -16.82 -33.43 -15.32
C SER A 222 -17.45 -34.58 -16.10
N ARG A 223 -16.64 -35.42 -16.76
CA ARG A 223 -17.08 -36.70 -17.29
C ARG A 223 -17.38 -37.64 -16.12
N ASP A 224 -18.63 -37.94 -15.98
CA ASP A 224 -19.14 -39.05 -15.18
C ASP A 224 -18.39 -40.35 -15.54
N ARG A 225 -17.73 -40.98 -14.55
CA ARG A 225 -17.19 -42.33 -14.63
C ARG A 225 -18.13 -43.25 -13.89
N SER A 226 -19.20 -43.66 -14.55
CA SER A 226 -19.91 -44.87 -14.20
C SER A 226 -19.58 -45.96 -15.22
N ARG A 227 -18.59 -46.84 -14.86
CA ARG A 227 -18.54 -48.31 -15.08
C ARG A 227 -17.27 -48.85 -14.44
#